data_2a6f7f5400e07d7400510a6912e8e1f5
#
_entry.id   2a6f7f5400e07d7400510a6912e8e1f5
#
_cell.length_a   1.000
_cell.length_b   1.000
_cell.length_c   1.000
_cell.angle_alpha   90.00
_cell.angle_beta   90.00
_cell.angle_gamma   90.00
#
_symmetry.space_group_name_H-M   'P 1'
#
loop_
_entity.id
_entity.type
_entity.pdbx_description
1 polymer ?
#
loop_
_entity_poly.entity_id
_entity_poly.type
_entity_poly.pdbx_seq_one_letter_code
_entity_poly.pdbx_strand_id
1 'polypeptide(L)'
;VAQVWLAPHMQVMEAVLRTQTQAYYGPNNAGHFGLSLGSYAHFTSPIRRYSDLLVHRALVDAYKLEQPEPPGSLPATSGLSDRDRDNLQQISDAISGTERRAMEAERDTIDRYVAAWLSGRVGETFATRITGVQAFGFFATIVGLGGDGLVPISTLGREYFRHDEAAQALVGEDSG
;
A
#
# COMPACT_ATOMS: atom_id res chain seq x y z
N VAL A 1 -3.76 17.40 30.78
CA VAL A 1 -2.50 16.87 30.23
C VAL A 1 -2.84 15.62 29.46
N ALA A 2 -2.95 15.71 28.14
CA ALA A 2 -3.16 14.54 27.31
C ALA A 2 -1.80 14.05 26.82
N GLN A 3 -1.18 13.14 27.57
CA GLN A 3 -0.09 12.34 27.04
C GLN A 3 -0.69 11.32 26.08
N VAL A 4 -0.46 11.49 24.78
CA VAL A 4 -0.91 10.54 23.76
C VAL A 4 0.28 9.63 23.44
N TRP A 5 0.22 8.39 23.94
CA TRP A 5 1.22 7.37 23.67
C TRP A 5 0.71 6.43 22.59
N LEU A 6 1.45 6.28 21.50
CA LEU A 6 1.33 5.05 20.71
C LEU A 6 1.80 3.90 21.60
N ALA A 7 0.98 2.86 21.74
CA ALA A 7 1.41 1.70 22.49
C ALA A 7 2.73 1.17 21.89
N PRO A 8 3.77 0.91 22.72
CA PRO A 8 5.12 0.58 22.22
C PRO A 8 5.16 -0.57 21.18
N HIS A 9 4.29 -1.55 21.33
CA HIS A 9 4.17 -2.64 20.34
C HIS A 9 3.67 -2.17 18.97
N MET A 10 2.84 -1.14 18.91
CA MET A 10 2.36 -0.58 17.64
C MET A 10 3.47 0.19 16.90
N GLN A 11 4.32 0.90 17.63
CA GLN A 11 5.48 1.60 17.06
C GLN A 11 6.48 0.61 16.47
N VAL A 12 6.76 -0.47 17.17
CA VAL A 12 7.65 -1.54 16.68
C VAL A 12 7.07 -2.20 15.43
N MET A 13 5.79 -2.55 15.45
CA MET A 13 5.12 -3.16 14.30
C MET A 13 5.13 -2.23 13.08
N GLU A 14 4.86 -0.95 13.27
CA GLU A 14 4.88 0.02 12.18
C GLU A 14 6.30 0.23 11.63
N ALA A 15 7.31 0.31 12.50
CA ALA A 15 8.70 0.38 12.09
C ALA A 15 9.11 -0.85 11.28
N VAL A 16 8.75 -2.05 11.72
CA VAL A 16 8.99 -3.29 10.99
C VAL A 16 8.28 -3.29 9.62
N LEU A 17 7.02 -2.86 9.55
CA LEU A 17 6.28 -2.78 8.29
C LEU A 17 6.92 -1.79 7.31
N ARG A 18 7.44 -0.66 7.80
CA ARG A 18 8.13 0.33 6.95
C ARG A 18 9.46 -0.16 6.39
N THR A 19 10.10 -1.15 7.02
CA THR A 19 11.34 -1.76 6.51
C THR A 19 11.08 -2.84 5.46
N GLN A 20 9.83 -3.30 5.31
CA GLN A 20 9.50 -4.32 4.33
C GLN A 20 9.58 -3.78 2.91
N THR A 21 10.19 -4.55 2.03
CA THR A 21 10.17 -4.26 0.60
C THR A 21 8.74 -4.44 0.07
N GLN A 22 8.28 -3.50 -0.73
CA GLN A 22 6.99 -3.63 -1.40
C GLN A 22 7.00 -4.86 -2.33
N ALA A 23 5.86 -5.54 -2.39
CA ALA A 23 5.68 -6.65 -3.32
C ALA A 23 5.86 -6.16 -4.76
N TYR A 24 6.46 -7.00 -5.59
CA TYR A 24 6.67 -6.74 -7.00
C TYR A 24 6.51 -8.05 -7.80
N TYR A 25 6.18 -7.91 -9.07
CA TYR A 25 6.21 -9.03 -10.01
C TYR A 25 7.60 -9.20 -10.59
N GLY A 26 7.98 -10.42 -10.85
CA GLY A 26 9.27 -10.74 -11.46
C GLY A 26 9.27 -12.09 -12.16
N PRO A 27 10.18 -12.32 -13.12
CA PRO A 27 10.31 -13.60 -13.80
C PRO A 27 10.88 -14.70 -12.90
N ASN A 28 11.62 -14.32 -11.86
CA ASN A 28 12.22 -15.23 -10.90
C ASN A 28 11.27 -15.46 -9.73
N ASN A 29 10.91 -16.70 -9.47
CA ASN A 29 10.04 -17.04 -8.35
C ASN A 29 10.83 -17.10 -7.05
N ALA A 30 10.85 -16.00 -6.30
CA ALA A 30 11.47 -15.91 -4.99
C ALA A 30 10.56 -16.37 -3.83
N GLY A 31 9.36 -16.87 -4.15
CA GLY A 31 8.34 -17.23 -3.17
C GLY A 31 7.56 -16.03 -2.63
N HIS A 32 6.97 -16.21 -1.46
CA HIS A 32 6.21 -15.17 -0.78
C HIS A 32 6.51 -15.19 0.72
N PHE A 33 7.31 -14.22 1.18
CA PHE A 33 7.76 -14.15 2.56
C PHE A 33 6.59 -14.11 3.56
N GLY A 34 5.62 -13.23 3.35
CA GLY A 34 4.48 -13.06 4.25
C GLY A 34 3.55 -14.28 4.34
N LEU A 35 3.58 -15.18 3.35
CA LEU A 35 2.85 -16.46 3.38
C LEU A 35 3.76 -17.64 3.73
N SER A 36 5.05 -17.40 3.95
CA SER A 36 6.04 -18.45 4.20
C SER A 36 6.11 -19.53 3.11
N LEU A 37 5.95 -19.12 1.84
CA LEU A 37 5.97 -20.03 0.69
C LEU A 37 7.28 -19.88 -0.08
N GLY A 38 7.93 -20.99 -0.38
CA GLY A 38 9.16 -21.03 -1.18
C GLY A 38 8.92 -20.80 -2.69
N SER A 39 7.70 -20.98 -3.18
CA SER A 39 7.28 -20.67 -4.53
C SER A 39 5.86 -20.10 -4.51
N TYR A 40 5.64 -19.05 -5.27
CA TYR A 40 4.32 -18.40 -5.32
C TYR A 40 4.09 -17.74 -6.67
N ALA A 41 2.88 -17.84 -7.18
CA ALA A 41 2.45 -17.10 -8.36
C ALA A 41 0.96 -16.73 -8.22
N HIS A 42 0.59 -15.60 -8.79
CA HIS A 42 -0.81 -15.27 -8.97
C HIS A 42 -1.43 -16.17 -10.05
N PHE A 43 -2.61 -16.69 -9.78
CA PHE A 43 -3.25 -17.67 -10.69
C PHE A 43 -4.76 -17.49 -10.82
N THR A 44 -5.46 -17.05 -9.77
CA THR A 44 -6.91 -17.22 -9.63
C THR A 44 -7.74 -16.09 -10.23
N SER A 45 -7.14 -15.04 -10.79
CA SER A 45 -7.87 -13.86 -11.26
C SER A 45 -7.39 -13.35 -12.64
N PRO A 46 -7.33 -14.20 -13.70
CA PRO A 46 -6.76 -13.81 -15.00
C PRO A 46 -7.57 -12.75 -15.74
N ILE A 47 -8.84 -12.51 -15.37
CA ILE A 47 -9.69 -11.46 -15.95
C ILE A 47 -9.18 -10.06 -15.61
N ARG A 48 -8.63 -9.86 -14.41
CA ARG A 48 -8.23 -8.56 -13.90
C ARG A 48 -6.74 -8.42 -13.60
N ARG A 49 -5.98 -9.50 -13.58
CA ARG A 49 -4.53 -9.49 -13.36
C ARG A 49 -3.80 -10.12 -14.52
N TYR A 50 -3.00 -9.34 -15.21
CA TYR A 50 -2.24 -9.80 -16.36
C TYR A 50 -1.19 -10.87 -15.97
N SER A 51 -0.62 -10.81 -14.77
CA SER A 51 0.27 -11.84 -14.24
C SER A 51 -0.36 -13.23 -14.23
N ASP A 52 -1.62 -13.33 -13.79
CA ASP A 52 -2.35 -14.61 -13.77
C ASP A 52 -2.53 -15.15 -15.18
N LEU A 53 -2.87 -14.28 -16.13
CA LEU A 53 -3.02 -14.67 -17.54
C LEU A 53 -1.70 -15.19 -18.11
N LEU A 54 -0.56 -14.56 -17.79
CA LEU A 54 0.75 -15.05 -18.21
C LEU A 54 1.07 -16.43 -17.63
N VAL A 55 0.73 -16.66 -16.36
CA VAL A 55 0.91 -17.99 -15.72
C VAL A 55 0.03 -19.04 -16.40
N HIS A 56 -1.24 -18.71 -16.69
CA HIS A 56 -2.13 -19.61 -17.43
C HIS A 56 -1.55 -19.96 -18.81
N ARG A 57 -1.10 -18.95 -19.56
CA ARG A 57 -0.50 -19.15 -20.89
C ARG A 57 0.78 -19.98 -20.83
N ALA A 58 1.60 -19.76 -19.80
CA ALA A 58 2.81 -20.55 -19.57
C ALA A 58 2.47 -22.03 -19.29
N LEU A 59 1.44 -22.30 -18.49
CA LEU A 59 0.98 -23.67 -18.22
C LEU A 59 0.42 -24.35 -19.46
N VAL A 60 -0.41 -23.64 -20.23
CA VAL A 60 -0.94 -24.15 -21.51
C VAL A 60 0.20 -24.57 -22.45
N ASP A 61 1.24 -23.75 -22.54
CA ASP A 61 2.40 -24.04 -23.38
C ASP A 61 3.25 -25.19 -22.81
N ALA A 62 3.56 -25.19 -21.54
CA ALA A 62 4.41 -26.18 -20.89
C ALA A 62 3.81 -27.60 -20.90
N TYR A 63 2.49 -27.70 -20.70
CA TYR A 63 1.77 -28.97 -20.63
C TYR A 63 1.02 -29.31 -21.93
N LYS A 64 1.14 -28.46 -22.96
CA LYS A 64 0.46 -28.66 -24.27
C LYS A 64 -1.04 -28.91 -24.11
N LEU A 65 -1.66 -28.10 -23.23
CA LEU A 65 -3.08 -28.26 -22.95
C LEU A 65 -3.93 -27.86 -24.16
N GLU A 66 -4.94 -28.66 -24.47
CA GLU A 66 -5.93 -28.34 -25.51
C GLU A 66 -6.70 -27.08 -25.12
N GLN A 67 -6.92 -26.21 -26.10
CA GLN A 67 -7.69 -24.99 -25.92
C GLN A 67 -8.94 -25.07 -26.84
N PRO A 68 -10.11 -24.58 -26.36
CA PRO A 68 -11.28 -24.49 -27.22
C PRO A 68 -11.01 -23.52 -28.36
N GLU A 69 -11.61 -23.80 -29.52
CA GLU A 69 -11.55 -22.86 -30.64
C GLU A 69 -12.19 -21.52 -30.24
N PRO A 70 -11.50 -20.40 -30.47
CA PRO A 70 -12.07 -19.10 -30.16
C PRO A 70 -13.27 -18.79 -31.06
N PRO A 71 -14.29 -18.09 -30.54
CA PRO A 71 -15.44 -17.74 -31.33
C PRO A 71 -15.09 -16.75 -32.45
N GLY A 72 -15.59 -17.00 -33.65
CA GLY A 72 -15.45 -16.10 -34.79
C GLY A 72 -14.03 -16.05 -35.39
N SER A 73 -13.60 -14.85 -35.77
CA SER A 73 -12.30 -14.61 -36.42
C SER A 73 -11.16 -14.29 -35.46
N LEU A 74 -11.32 -14.57 -34.18
CA LEU A 74 -10.25 -14.32 -33.18
C LEU A 74 -9.07 -15.28 -33.44
N PRO A 75 -7.83 -14.79 -33.32
CA PRO A 75 -6.68 -15.67 -33.51
C PRO A 75 -6.62 -16.73 -32.39
N ALA A 76 -6.30 -17.95 -32.79
CA ALA A 76 -6.03 -19.03 -31.86
C ALA A 76 -4.74 -18.69 -31.08
N THR A 77 -4.88 -18.24 -29.84
CA THR A 77 -3.74 -17.98 -28.96
C THR A 77 -3.85 -18.86 -27.74
N SER A 78 -2.88 -19.69 -27.54
CA SER A 78 -2.94 -20.63 -26.45
C SER A 78 -1.78 -20.51 -25.49
N GLY A 79 -0.55 -20.42 -25.96
CA GLY A 79 0.64 -20.46 -25.14
C GLY A 79 1.27 -19.09 -24.86
N LEU A 80 2.30 -19.08 -24.02
CA LEU A 80 3.17 -17.94 -23.83
C LEU A 80 4.05 -17.77 -25.06
N SER A 81 3.98 -16.62 -25.73
CA SER A 81 4.81 -16.36 -26.90
C SER A 81 6.29 -16.21 -26.52
N ASP A 82 7.20 -16.52 -27.47
CA ASP A 82 8.63 -16.29 -27.24
C ASP A 82 8.90 -14.83 -26.96
N ARG A 83 8.22 -13.91 -27.63
CA ARG A 83 8.30 -12.47 -27.37
C ARG A 83 7.94 -12.12 -25.91
N ASP A 84 6.84 -12.67 -25.37
CA ASP A 84 6.44 -12.41 -23.98
C ASP A 84 7.44 -13.03 -23.00
N ARG A 85 7.97 -14.22 -23.34
CA ARG A 85 8.99 -14.90 -22.55
C ARG A 85 10.28 -14.07 -22.44
N ASP A 86 10.74 -13.54 -23.55
CA ASP A 86 11.96 -12.71 -23.62
C ASP A 86 11.78 -11.36 -22.89
N ASN A 87 10.56 -10.86 -22.81
CA ASN A 87 10.24 -9.58 -22.20
C ASN A 87 9.60 -9.68 -20.80
N LEU A 88 9.63 -10.85 -20.16
CA LEU A 88 8.98 -11.04 -18.83
C LEU A 88 9.42 -10.03 -17.78
N GLN A 89 10.69 -9.62 -17.76
CA GLN A 89 11.16 -8.61 -16.82
C GLN A 89 10.47 -7.26 -17.08
N GLN A 90 10.46 -6.81 -18.32
CA GLN A 90 9.82 -5.54 -18.69
C GLN A 90 8.31 -5.56 -18.40
N ILE A 91 7.66 -6.67 -18.69
CA ILE A 91 6.24 -6.85 -18.38
C ILE A 91 6.00 -6.81 -16.87
N SER A 92 6.83 -7.50 -16.08
CA SER A 92 6.76 -7.52 -14.62
C SER A 92 6.92 -6.12 -14.02
N ASP A 93 7.87 -5.35 -14.52
CA ASP A 93 8.08 -3.97 -14.08
C ASP A 93 6.88 -3.08 -14.42
N ALA A 94 6.31 -3.25 -15.62
CA ALA A 94 5.14 -2.51 -16.05
C ALA A 94 3.90 -2.83 -15.20
N ILE A 95 3.60 -4.10 -14.93
CA ILE A 95 2.46 -4.46 -14.06
C ILE A 95 2.67 -4.04 -12.61
N SER A 96 3.88 -4.14 -12.07
CA SER A 96 4.21 -3.62 -10.73
C SER A 96 4.01 -2.12 -10.63
N GLY A 97 4.40 -1.38 -11.67
CA GLY A 97 4.20 0.07 -11.77
C GLY A 97 2.72 0.46 -11.87
N THR A 98 1.94 -0.26 -12.67
CA THR A 98 0.50 0.01 -12.83
C THR A 98 -0.29 -0.32 -11.57
N GLU A 99 0.06 -1.38 -10.84
CA GLU A 99 -0.56 -1.73 -9.57
C GLU A 99 -0.32 -0.66 -8.50
N ARG A 100 0.91 -0.19 -8.35
CA ARG A 100 1.24 0.91 -7.43
C ARG A 100 0.45 2.18 -7.75
N ARG A 101 0.39 2.56 -9.03
CA ARG A 101 -0.39 3.72 -9.48
C ARG A 101 -1.88 3.57 -9.21
N ALA A 102 -2.42 2.37 -9.36
CA ALA A 102 -3.82 2.10 -9.03
C ALA A 102 -4.10 2.25 -7.52
N MET A 103 -3.21 1.73 -6.67
CA MET A 103 -3.30 1.90 -5.21
C MET A 103 -3.19 3.36 -4.78
N GLU A 104 -2.30 4.14 -5.40
CA GLU A 104 -2.17 5.58 -5.16
C GLU A 104 -3.46 6.33 -5.53
N ALA A 105 -4.02 6.05 -6.72
CA ALA A 105 -5.26 6.66 -7.17
C ALA A 105 -6.46 6.32 -6.27
N GLU A 106 -6.52 5.07 -5.78
CA GLU A 106 -7.55 4.66 -4.80
C GLU A 106 -7.41 5.45 -3.51
N ARG A 107 -6.22 5.52 -2.93
CA ARG A 107 -5.95 6.27 -1.71
C ARG A 107 -6.28 7.76 -1.87
N ASP A 108 -5.77 8.39 -2.92
CA ASP A 108 -6.04 9.81 -3.20
C ASP A 108 -7.54 10.09 -3.35
N THR A 109 -8.28 9.14 -3.92
CA THR A 109 -9.73 9.25 -4.08
C THR A 109 -10.43 9.18 -2.72
N ILE A 110 -10.05 8.23 -1.86
CA ILE A 110 -10.57 8.11 -0.50
C ILE A 110 -10.28 9.39 0.28
N ASP A 111 -9.05 9.90 0.24
CA ASP A 111 -8.64 11.12 0.94
C ASP A 111 -9.48 12.33 0.51
N ARG A 112 -9.79 12.46 -0.80
CA ARG A 112 -10.68 13.51 -1.30
C ARG A 112 -12.11 13.40 -0.78
N TYR A 113 -12.66 12.18 -0.72
CA TYR A 113 -14.00 11.97 -0.14
C TYR A 113 -14.03 12.29 1.35
N VAL A 114 -13.01 11.87 2.10
CA VAL A 114 -12.87 12.17 3.52
C VAL A 114 -12.73 13.68 3.74
N ALA A 115 -11.89 14.37 2.97
CA ALA A 115 -11.75 15.82 3.05
C ALA A 115 -13.05 16.56 2.75
N ALA A 116 -13.78 16.13 1.72
CA ALA A 116 -15.10 16.70 1.39
C ALA A 116 -16.12 16.48 2.51
N TRP A 117 -16.12 15.29 3.13
CA TRP A 117 -17.00 15.00 4.26
C TRP A 117 -16.65 15.85 5.50
N LEU A 118 -15.35 16.03 5.78
CA LEU A 118 -14.86 16.85 6.90
C LEU A 118 -15.11 18.36 6.69
N SER A 119 -15.12 18.84 5.46
CA SER A 119 -15.33 20.26 5.16
C SER A 119 -16.67 20.79 5.68
N GLY A 120 -17.69 19.95 5.73
CA GLY A 120 -18.99 20.26 6.32
C GLY A 120 -19.06 20.14 7.86
N ARG A 121 -17.95 19.78 8.51
CA ARG A 121 -17.89 19.47 9.95
C ARG A 121 -16.79 20.23 10.69
N VAL A 122 -16.44 21.39 10.17
CA VAL A 122 -15.46 22.27 10.80
C VAL A 122 -15.98 22.71 12.17
N GLY A 123 -15.17 22.51 13.21
CA GLY A 123 -15.55 22.77 14.61
C GLY A 123 -16.06 21.56 15.38
N GLU A 124 -16.30 20.43 14.72
CA GLU A 124 -16.60 19.17 15.41
C GLU A 124 -15.33 18.53 16.01
N THR A 125 -15.52 17.73 17.05
CA THR A 125 -14.43 17.00 17.72
C THR A 125 -14.52 15.51 17.38
N PHE A 126 -13.40 14.92 16.96
CA PHE A 126 -13.30 13.53 16.60
C PHE A 126 -12.29 12.79 17.48
N ALA A 127 -12.55 11.52 17.73
CA ALA A 127 -11.54 10.62 18.29
C ALA A 127 -10.47 10.35 17.22
N THR A 128 -9.21 10.61 17.55
CA THR A 128 -8.09 10.42 16.63
C THR A 128 -7.00 9.56 17.23
N ARG A 129 -6.18 8.98 16.37
CA ARG A 129 -4.94 8.30 16.73
C ARG A 129 -3.77 9.01 16.06
N ILE A 130 -2.73 9.33 16.83
CA ILE A 130 -1.48 9.87 16.27
C ILE A 130 -0.79 8.77 15.45
N THR A 131 -0.42 9.11 14.23
CA THR A 131 0.23 8.20 13.27
C THR A 131 1.65 8.62 12.91
N GLY A 132 2.07 9.81 13.30
CA GLY A 132 3.45 10.26 13.13
C GLY A 132 3.70 11.57 13.84
N VAL A 133 4.91 11.75 14.36
CA VAL A 133 5.35 12.97 15.05
C VAL A 133 6.55 13.55 14.33
N GLN A 134 6.54 14.87 14.13
CA GLN A 134 7.59 15.62 13.45
C GLN A 134 7.89 16.92 14.22
N ALA A 135 9.00 17.57 13.93
CA ALA A 135 9.37 18.83 14.59
C ALA A 135 8.36 19.96 14.35
N PHE A 136 7.56 19.91 13.29
CA PHE A 136 6.56 20.93 12.93
C PHE A 136 5.14 20.60 13.42
N GLY A 137 4.92 19.43 14.04
CA GLY A 137 3.61 18.98 14.51
C GLY A 137 3.45 17.47 14.44
N PHE A 138 2.23 16.99 14.49
CA PHE A 138 1.95 15.55 14.36
C PHE A 138 0.82 15.28 13.39
N PHE A 139 0.85 14.08 12.83
CA PHE A 139 -0.23 13.54 12.01
C PHE A 139 -1.18 12.72 12.88
N ALA A 140 -2.46 12.88 12.64
CA ALA A 140 -3.50 12.16 13.34
C ALA A 140 -4.54 11.62 12.35
N THR A 141 -4.91 10.36 12.54
CA THR A 141 -5.94 9.67 11.75
C THR A 141 -7.23 9.61 12.55
N ILE A 142 -8.36 9.97 11.94
CA ILE A 142 -9.69 9.87 12.58
C ILE A 142 -10.08 8.41 12.69
N VAL A 143 -10.41 7.98 13.91
CA VAL A 143 -10.79 6.59 14.20
C VAL A 143 -12.11 6.25 13.49
N GLY A 144 -12.09 5.16 12.73
CA GLY A 144 -13.27 4.65 12.01
C GLY A 144 -13.56 5.32 10.65
N LEU A 145 -12.96 6.48 10.36
CA LEU A 145 -13.11 7.15 9.07
C LEU A 145 -11.86 7.04 8.18
N GLY A 146 -10.67 6.97 8.80
CA GLY A 146 -9.40 6.80 8.09
C GLY A 146 -8.85 8.08 7.45
N GLY A 147 -9.40 9.25 7.75
CA GLY A 147 -8.85 10.53 7.28
C GLY A 147 -7.65 10.97 8.10
N ASP A 148 -6.57 11.34 7.42
CA ASP A 148 -5.35 11.86 8.04
C ASP A 148 -5.34 13.39 8.03
N GLY A 149 -4.89 13.98 9.13
CA GLY A 149 -4.73 15.43 9.27
C GLY A 149 -3.43 15.80 9.96
N LEU A 150 -2.87 16.94 9.60
CA LEU A 150 -1.75 17.55 10.31
C LEU A 150 -2.27 18.47 11.40
N VAL A 151 -1.78 18.28 12.62
CA VAL A 151 -1.92 19.21 13.73
C VAL A 151 -0.60 19.95 13.87
N PRO A 152 -0.54 21.24 13.46
CA PRO A 152 0.69 22.02 13.55
C PRO A 152 1.09 22.27 15.00
N ILE A 153 2.40 22.30 15.27
CA ILE A 153 2.94 22.56 16.61
C ILE A 153 2.45 23.87 17.20
N SER A 154 2.22 24.89 16.37
CA SER A 154 1.69 26.20 16.76
C SER A 154 0.28 26.16 17.36
N THR A 155 -0.46 25.07 17.19
CA THR A 155 -1.82 24.89 17.72
C THR A 155 -1.86 24.14 19.04
N LEU A 156 -0.72 23.60 19.53
CA LEU A 156 -0.67 22.76 20.72
C LEU A 156 -0.67 23.55 22.03
N GLY A 157 -0.26 24.82 22.00
CA GLY A 157 -0.20 25.66 23.18
C GLY A 157 0.68 26.89 22.99
N ARG A 158 0.98 27.58 24.10
CA ARG A 158 1.84 28.79 24.12
C ARG A 158 3.29 28.48 24.51
N GLU A 159 3.58 27.23 24.89
CA GLU A 159 4.91 26.77 25.25
C GLU A 159 5.73 26.36 24.05
N TYR A 160 7.03 26.27 24.19
CA TYR A 160 7.93 25.71 23.19
C TYR A 160 7.93 24.19 23.31
N PHE A 161 7.84 23.51 22.16
CA PHE A 161 7.89 22.05 22.10
C PHE A 161 9.18 21.59 21.42
N ARG A 162 9.87 20.67 22.07
CA ARG A 162 11.06 20.02 21.54
C ARG A 162 10.65 18.66 20.94
N HIS A 163 11.12 18.40 19.72
CA HIS A 163 10.94 17.08 19.09
C HIS A 163 11.97 16.09 19.62
N ASP A 164 11.51 15.01 20.20
CA ASP A 164 12.32 13.85 20.60
C ASP A 164 12.13 12.74 19.57
N GLU A 165 13.14 12.57 18.70
CA GLU A 165 13.11 11.55 17.65
C GLU A 165 13.12 10.13 18.21
N ALA A 166 13.83 9.90 19.33
CA ALA A 166 13.93 8.57 19.92
C ALA A 166 12.61 8.13 20.56
N ALA A 167 11.93 9.07 21.21
CA ALA A 167 10.62 8.83 21.81
C ALA A 167 9.45 9.02 20.84
N GLN A 168 9.70 9.54 19.61
CA GLN A 168 8.66 9.94 18.66
C GLN A 168 7.60 10.82 19.34
N ALA A 169 8.04 11.86 20.03
CA ALA A 169 7.21 12.72 20.84
C ALA A 169 7.55 14.21 20.66
N LEU A 170 6.55 15.05 20.91
CA LEU A 170 6.74 16.48 21.15
C LEU A 170 6.64 16.71 22.66
N VAL A 171 7.70 17.22 23.25
CA VAL A 171 7.82 17.46 24.70
C VAL A 171 7.79 18.96 24.94
N GLY A 172 6.82 19.42 25.73
CA GLY A 172 6.71 20.81 26.13
C GLY A 172 7.79 21.18 27.18
N GLU A 173 8.35 22.36 27.07
CA GLU A 173 9.39 22.80 28.04
C GLU A 173 8.82 23.07 29.43
N ASP A 174 7.57 23.52 29.51
CA ASP A 174 6.91 23.87 30.78
C ASP A 174 6.04 22.72 31.33
N SER A 175 5.47 21.88 30.45
CA SER A 175 4.53 20.81 30.82
C SER A 175 5.15 19.43 30.92
N GLY A 176 6.34 19.22 30.37
CA GLY A 176 7.13 17.97 30.44
C GLY A 176 6.66 16.89 29.48
#